data_09477e39e73d5e79d1500f7831d2c7e6
#
_entry.id   09477e39e73d5e79d1500f7831d2c7e6
#
_cell.length_a   1.000
_cell.length_b   1.000
_cell.length_c   1.000
_cell.angle_alpha   90.00
_cell.angle_beta   90.00
_cell.angle_gamma   90.00
#
_symmetry.space_group_name_H-M   'P 1'
#
loop_
_entity.id
_entity.type
_entity.pdbx_description
1 polymer ?
#
loop_
_entity_poly.entity_id
_entity_poly.type
_entity_poly.pdbx_seq_one_letter_code
_entity_poly.pdbx_strand_id
1 'polypeptide(L)'
;MTTQDARPLIRVVAGILLNADGDYLLSSRPEGKPYAGYWEFAGGKVEAGETGFQALQRELEEELGIRIHHATPWLTKIHSYEHAHVHLRFLRVEADEWSGELQAKEGQKWSWQKAGDFTVSPMLPANGELLQSLSVPRVLSGRLKSGLRGFNRMGEYRVVPYHLADPQHEHVLIEEPELRAQGKMPQAQSVWVVVETAGQWRSVQDADVAVWRVQNQTAAQAALQTLQQGVSMPLVIAALPGWAAQYQAQWQAAGAHAVVVDDAVEAV
;
A
#
# COMPACT_ATOMS: atom_id res chain seq x y z
N MET A 1 -26.22 -5.81 -6.39
CA MET A 1 -25.70 -7.13 -6.81
C MET A 1 -24.62 -6.85 -7.83
N THR A 2 -23.36 -6.84 -7.42
CA THR A 2 -22.22 -6.76 -8.33
C THR A 2 -22.16 -8.09 -9.09
N THR A 3 -22.39 -8.07 -10.38
CA THR A 3 -22.18 -9.24 -11.26
C THR A 3 -20.70 -9.62 -11.15
N GLN A 4 -20.45 -10.82 -10.63
CA GLN A 4 -19.10 -11.37 -10.53
C GLN A 4 -18.54 -11.49 -11.96
N ASP A 5 -17.37 -10.90 -12.21
CA ASP A 5 -16.70 -10.95 -13.51
C ASP A 5 -16.34 -12.42 -13.81
N ALA A 6 -16.95 -12.97 -14.86
CA ALA A 6 -16.78 -14.39 -15.23
C ALA A 6 -15.50 -14.64 -16.05
N ARG A 7 -14.73 -13.58 -16.39
CA ARG A 7 -13.49 -13.72 -17.15
C ARG A 7 -12.39 -14.34 -16.29
N PRO A 8 -11.41 -15.05 -16.89
CA PRO A 8 -10.26 -15.57 -16.15
C PRO A 8 -9.51 -14.46 -15.43
N LEU A 9 -9.18 -14.69 -14.15
CA LEU A 9 -8.39 -13.78 -13.34
C LEU A 9 -6.91 -13.85 -13.75
N ILE A 10 -6.41 -12.81 -14.39
CA ILE A 10 -5.03 -12.71 -14.85
C ILE A 10 -4.17 -12.20 -13.69
N ARG A 11 -3.12 -12.91 -13.34
CA ARG A 11 -2.15 -12.47 -12.34
C ARG A 11 -1.18 -11.46 -12.96
N VAL A 12 -1.08 -10.30 -12.33
CA VAL A 12 -0.19 -9.20 -12.74
C VAL A 12 0.62 -8.75 -11.54
N VAL A 13 1.87 -8.39 -11.75
CA VAL A 13 2.74 -7.78 -10.76
C VAL A 13 3.20 -6.41 -11.24
N ALA A 14 3.31 -5.43 -10.34
CA ALA A 14 3.84 -4.12 -10.64
C ALA A 14 4.82 -3.66 -9.56
N GLY A 15 5.86 -2.95 -9.95
CA GLY A 15 6.93 -2.48 -9.08
C GLY A 15 6.73 -1.04 -8.65
N ILE A 16 6.66 -0.81 -7.34
CA ILE A 16 6.75 0.52 -6.74
C ILE A 16 8.25 0.80 -6.52
N LEU A 17 8.93 1.25 -7.58
CA LEU A 17 10.36 1.55 -7.52
C LEU A 17 10.59 2.91 -6.87
N LEU A 18 11.54 2.97 -5.95
CA LEU A 18 11.99 4.20 -5.30
C LEU A 18 13.41 4.54 -5.73
N ASN A 19 13.69 5.84 -5.85
CA ASN A 19 15.05 6.35 -5.93
C ASN A 19 15.59 6.74 -4.54
N ALA A 20 16.83 7.20 -4.48
CA ALA A 20 17.48 7.61 -3.23
C ALA A 20 16.79 8.81 -2.55
N ASP A 21 16.05 9.62 -3.29
CA ASP A 21 15.26 10.72 -2.76
C ASP A 21 13.89 10.26 -2.23
N GLY A 22 13.51 8.99 -2.42
CA GLY A 22 12.22 8.43 -2.06
C GLY A 22 11.09 8.83 -3.01
N ASP A 23 11.41 9.22 -4.24
CA ASP A 23 10.43 9.44 -5.31
C ASP A 23 10.09 8.12 -5.99
N TYR A 24 8.89 8.01 -6.53
CA TYR A 24 8.36 6.81 -7.17
C TYR A 24 8.47 6.89 -8.69
N LEU A 25 8.89 5.81 -9.33
CA LEU A 25 8.94 5.71 -10.78
C LEU A 25 7.55 5.37 -11.35
N LEU A 26 7.09 6.20 -12.26
CA LEU A 26 5.96 5.89 -13.15
C LEU A 26 6.43 5.82 -14.60
N SER A 27 5.83 4.94 -15.39
CA SER A 27 6.03 4.83 -16.82
C SER A 27 4.72 5.03 -17.59
N SER A 28 4.80 5.56 -18.81
CA SER A 28 3.63 5.68 -19.68
C SER A 28 3.48 4.42 -20.52
N ARG A 29 2.26 3.99 -20.74
CA ARG A 29 1.97 2.85 -21.64
C ARG A 29 2.34 3.23 -23.07
N PRO A 30 3.11 2.39 -23.78
CA PRO A 30 3.53 2.66 -25.16
C PRO A 30 2.33 2.62 -26.12
N GLU A 31 2.55 3.17 -27.32
CA GLU A 31 1.57 3.10 -28.40
C GLU A 31 1.26 1.64 -28.78
N GLY A 32 0.01 1.37 -29.15
CA GLY A 32 -0.46 0.03 -29.52
C GLY A 32 -0.93 -0.84 -28.34
N LYS A 33 -0.63 -0.49 -27.09
CA LYS A 33 -1.21 -1.16 -25.90
C LYS A 33 -2.54 -0.50 -25.50
N PRO A 34 -3.49 -1.21 -24.88
CA PRO A 34 -4.68 -0.59 -24.28
C PRO A 34 -4.29 0.52 -23.32
N TYR A 35 -5.04 1.61 -23.31
CA TYR A 35 -4.72 2.81 -22.52
C TYR A 35 -3.36 3.46 -22.86
N ALA A 36 -2.96 3.48 -24.14
CA ALA A 36 -1.73 4.13 -24.60
C ALA A 36 -1.63 5.57 -24.05
N GLY A 37 -0.45 5.96 -23.54
CA GLY A 37 -0.20 7.26 -22.93
C GLY A 37 -0.64 7.41 -21.47
N TYR A 38 -1.38 6.45 -20.90
CA TYR A 38 -1.68 6.43 -19.47
C TYR A 38 -0.44 6.05 -18.66
N TRP A 39 -0.32 6.61 -17.47
CA TRP A 39 0.78 6.34 -16.55
C TRP A 39 0.45 5.20 -15.60
N GLU A 40 1.44 4.37 -15.32
CA GLU A 40 1.32 3.18 -14.47
C GLU A 40 2.65 2.87 -13.76
N PHE A 41 2.59 1.98 -12.78
CA PHE A 41 3.79 1.33 -12.25
C PHE A 41 4.21 0.22 -13.20
N ALA A 42 5.50 0.20 -13.57
CA ALA A 42 6.05 -0.78 -14.50
C ALA A 42 5.89 -2.22 -13.99
N GLY A 43 5.62 -3.14 -14.91
CA GLY A 43 5.40 -4.55 -14.61
C GLY A 43 4.48 -5.21 -15.61
N GLY A 44 4.15 -6.48 -15.36
CA GLY A 44 3.36 -7.24 -16.33
C GLY A 44 2.76 -8.52 -15.79
N LYS A 45 2.41 -9.42 -16.68
CA LYS A 45 1.76 -10.69 -16.35
C LYS A 45 2.75 -11.66 -15.69
N VAL A 46 2.25 -12.38 -14.69
CA VAL A 46 2.99 -13.49 -14.10
C VAL A 46 2.76 -14.73 -14.97
N GLU A 47 3.81 -15.23 -15.59
CA GLU A 47 3.76 -16.39 -16.46
C GLU A 47 3.66 -17.70 -15.67
N ALA A 48 3.40 -18.81 -16.39
CA ALA A 48 3.29 -20.12 -15.78
C ALA A 48 4.65 -20.54 -15.17
N GLY A 49 4.64 -20.91 -13.90
CA GLY A 49 5.86 -21.32 -13.18
C GLY A 49 6.66 -20.17 -12.56
N GLU A 50 6.31 -18.90 -12.85
CA GLU A 50 6.97 -17.75 -12.21
C GLU A 50 6.36 -17.42 -10.84
N THR A 51 7.23 -16.96 -9.93
CA THR A 51 6.81 -16.19 -8.76
C THR A 51 6.55 -14.74 -9.16
N GLY A 52 5.81 -13.98 -8.34
CA GLY A 52 5.60 -12.55 -8.61
C GLY A 52 6.89 -11.75 -8.67
N PHE A 53 7.91 -12.11 -7.87
CA PHE A 53 9.23 -11.47 -7.91
C PHE A 53 9.95 -11.75 -9.24
N GLN A 54 9.97 -13.00 -9.69
CA GLN A 54 10.61 -13.37 -10.97
C GLN A 54 9.95 -12.67 -12.16
N ALA A 55 8.61 -12.62 -12.17
CA ALA A 55 7.88 -11.89 -13.20
C ALA A 55 8.25 -10.39 -13.19
N LEU A 56 8.26 -9.75 -11.99
CA LEU A 56 8.65 -8.34 -11.89
C LEU A 56 10.09 -8.11 -12.35
N GLN A 57 11.02 -8.97 -11.98
CA GLN A 57 12.43 -8.89 -12.39
C GLN A 57 12.56 -8.96 -13.92
N ARG A 58 11.88 -9.89 -14.57
CA ARG A 58 11.87 -10.05 -16.04
C ARG A 58 11.27 -8.80 -16.71
N GLU A 59 10.07 -8.37 -16.29
CA GLU A 59 9.38 -7.20 -16.88
C GLU A 59 10.20 -5.91 -16.76
N LEU A 60 10.80 -5.65 -15.59
CA LEU A 60 11.64 -4.45 -15.40
C LEU A 60 12.93 -4.50 -16.20
N GLU A 61 13.53 -5.68 -16.43
CA GLU A 61 14.69 -5.83 -17.32
C GLU A 61 14.28 -5.64 -18.79
N GLU A 62 13.12 -6.17 -19.21
CA GLU A 62 12.57 -6.04 -20.56
C GLU A 62 12.14 -4.60 -20.87
N GLU A 63 11.39 -3.95 -19.99
CA GLU A 63 10.82 -2.63 -20.22
C GLU A 63 11.83 -1.50 -19.94
N LEU A 64 12.52 -1.57 -18.80
CA LEU A 64 13.33 -0.46 -18.29
C LEU A 64 14.83 -0.72 -18.26
N GLY A 65 15.29 -1.93 -18.57
CA GLY A 65 16.73 -2.27 -18.61
C GLY A 65 17.39 -2.35 -17.23
N ILE A 66 16.64 -2.41 -16.17
CA ILE A 66 17.13 -2.47 -14.78
C ILE A 66 16.96 -3.87 -14.19
N ARG A 67 17.75 -4.17 -13.16
CA ARG A 67 17.69 -5.42 -12.41
C ARG A 67 17.32 -5.15 -10.97
N ILE A 68 16.33 -5.87 -10.47
CA ILE A 68 15.97 -5.85 -9.06
C ILE A 68 16.59 -7.05 -8.34
N HIS A 69 17.03 -6.86 -7.10
CA HIS A 69 17.66 -7.89 -6.28
C HIS A 69 16.74 -8.37 -5.17
N HIS A 70 15.85 -7.48 -4.73
CA HIS A 70 14.84 -7.76 -3.73
C HIS A 70 13.58 -6.92 -4.00
N ALA A 71 12.44 -7.35 -3.48
CA ALA A 71 11.19 -6.59 -3.48
C ALA A 71 10.30 -7.04 -2.33
N THR A 72 9.70 -6.10 -1.63
CA THR A 72 8.80 -6.37 -0.52
C THR A 72 7.35 -6.35 -0.99
N PRO A 73 6.51 -7.37 -0.72
CA PRO A 73 5.07 -7.30 -0.96
C PRO A 73 4.48 -6.05 -0.30
N TRP A 74 3.49 -5.43 -0.95
CA TRP A 74 2.82 -4.28 -0.35
C TRP A 74 1.31 -4.38 -0.46
N LEU A 75 0.72 -4.07 -1.61
CA LEU A 75 -0.73 -4.11 -1.79
C LEU A 75 -1.15 -5.12 -2.85
N THR A 76 -2.40 -5.55 -2.74
CA THR A 76 -3.05 -6.43 -3.70
C THR A 76 -4.40 -5.85 -4.08
N LYS A 77 -4.69 -5.73 -5.37
CA LYS A 77 -5.96 -5.23 -5.90
C LYS A 77 -6.55 -6.20 -6.91
N ILE A 78 -7.86 -6.31 -6.92
CA ILE A 78 -8.59 -6.95 -8.01
C ILE A 78 -9.28 -5.83 -8.79
N HIS A 79 -9.04 -5.78 -10.09
CA HIS A 79 -9.62 -4.76 -10.95
C HIS A 79 -10.16 -5.37 -12.24
N SER A 80 -11.34 -4.89 -12.67
CA SER A 80 -11.96 -5.31 -13.93
C SER A 80 -11.88 -4.16 -14.93
N TYR A 81 -10.98 -4.32 -15.90
CA TYR A 81 -10.95 -3.48 -17.09
C TYR A 81 -11.96 -4.00 -18.13
N GLU A 82 -12.27 -3.24 -19.16
CA GLU A 82 -13.12 -3.70 -20.26
C GLU A 82 -12.58 -4.97 -20.93
N HIS A 83 -11.26 -5.07 -21.06
CA HIS A 83 -10.55 -6.14 -21.76
C HIS A 83 -9.99 -7.24 -20.86
N ALA A 84 -9.92 -7.05 -19.53
CA ALA A 84 -9.28 -8.00 -18.61
C ALA A 84 -9.83 -7.92 -17.19
N HIS A 85 -9.85 -9.06 -16.50
CA HIS A 85 -10.05 -9.15 -15.06
C HIS A 85 -8.71 -9.51 -14.41
N VAL A 86 -8.17 -8.65 -13.55
CA VAL A 86 -6.78 -8.75 -13.10
C VAL A 86 -6.68 -8.81 -11.58
N HIS A 87 -5.74 -9.64 -11.11
CA HIS A 87 -5.25 -9.68 -9.75
C HIS A 87 -3.87 -9.03 -9.73
N LEU A 88 -3.82 -7.78 -9.32
CA LEU A 88 -2.62 -6.96 -9.25
C LEU A 88 -1.93 -7.13 -7.90
N ARG A 89 -0.65 -7.46 -7.92
CA ARG A 89 0.21 -7.42 -6.73
C ARG A 89 1.25 -6.34 -6.91
N PHE A 90 1.29 -5.40 -5.98
CA PHE A 90 2.29 -4.32 -5.95
C PHE A 90 3.40 -4.70 -4.99
N LEU A 91 4.63 -4.68 -5.49
CA LEU A 91 5.84 -4.95 -4.72
C LEU A 91 6.64 -3.65 -4.63
N ARG A 92 7.12 -3.29 -3.44
CA ARG A 92 8.06 -2.17 -3.27
C ARG A 92 9.47 -2.64 -3.53
N VAL A 93 10.22 -1.78 -4.23
CA VAL A 93 11.65 -1.95 -4.52
C VAL A 93 12.36 -0.69 -4.06
N GLU A 94 13.13 -0.79 -2.99
CA GLU A 94 13.87 0.32 -2.42
C GLU A 94 15.06 0.72 -3.32
N ALA A 95 15.61 1.91 -3.10
CA ALA A 95 16.66 2.46 -3.96
C ALA A 95 17.93 1.60 -4.04
N ASP A 96 18.25 0.86 -3.00
CA ASP A 96 19.40 -0.06 -2.91
C ASP A 96 19.06 -1.49 -3.35
N GLU A 97 17.80 -1.77 -3.70
CA GLU A 97 17.35 -3.09 -4.13
C GLU A 97 17.33 -3.27 -5.66
N TRP A 98 17.72 -2.25 -6.42
CA TRP A 98 17.82 -2.32 -7.87
C TRP A 98 19.10 -1.66 -8.41
N SER A 99 19.46 -2.00 -9.64
CA SER A 99 20.67 -1.48 -10.32
C SER A 99 20.45 -1.38 -11.82
N GLY A 100 21.32 -0.62 -12.48
CA GLY A 100 21.27 -0.36 -13.92
C GLY A 100 20.86 1.08 -14.22
N GLU A 101 20.83 1.43 -15.50
CA GLU A 101 20.38 2.73 -16.01
C GLU A 101 19.01 2.57 -16.65
N LEU A 102 18.05 3.44 -16.29
CA LEU A 102 16.71 3.43 -16.84
C LEU A 102 16.74 3.70 -18.36
N GLN A 103 16.11 2.81 -19.11
CA GLN A 103 15.99 2.87 -20.56
C GLN A 103 14.53 2.68 -20.96
N ALA A 104 14.04 3.44 -21.91
CA ALA A 104 12.70 3.27 -22.48
C ALA A 104 12.74 2.22 -23.61
N LYS A 105 12.88 0.94 -23.28
CA LYS A 105 13.10 -0.13 -24.28
C LYS A 105 11.90 -0.40 -25.18
N GLU A 106 10.69 -0.06 -24.72
CA GLU A 106 9.45 -0.19 -25.50
C GLU A 106 8.94 1.16 -26.04
N GLY A 107 9.75 2.23 -25.95
CA GLY A 107 9.33 3.58 -26.37
C GLY A 107 8.43 4.30 -25.39
N GLN A 108 8.22 3.74 -24.18
CA GLN A 108 7.53 4.40 -23.09
C GLN A 108 8.32 5.59 -22.55
N LYS A 109 7.62 6.56 -21.95
CA LYS A 109 8.22 7.62 -21.14
C LYS A 109 8.26 7.16 -19.69
N TRP A 110 9.15 7.70 -18.90
CA TRP A 110 9.19 7.49 -17.45
C TRP A 110 9.42 8.82 -16.71
N SER A 111 8.98 8.88 -15.47
CA SER A 111 9.11 10.07 -14.61
C SER A 111 9.16 9.70 -13.15
N TRP A 112 10.07 10.32 -12.40
CA TRP A 112 10.08 10.26 -10.95
C TRP A 112 9.02 11.18 -10.37
N GLN A 113 8.23 10.67 -9.44
CA GLN A 113 7.09 11.37 -8.86
C GLN A 113 7.18 11.39 -7.34
N LYS A 114 6.86 12.52 -6.73
CA LYS A 114 6.82 12.66 -5.27
C LYS A 114 5.51 12.14 -4.72
N ALA A 115 5.56 11.41 -3.60
CA ALA A 115 4.34 11.01 -2.90
C ALA A 115 3.52 12.25 -2.47
N GLY A 116 2.26 12.30 -2.88
CA GLY A 116 1.37 13.44 -2.63
C GLY A 116 1.44 14.57 -3.67
N ASP A 117 2.45 14.57 -4.56
CA ASP A 117 2.61 15.57 -5.62
C ASP A 117 2.90 14.87 -6.96
N PHE A 118 1.89 14.15 -7.46
CA PHE A 118 1.95 13.45 -8.73
C PHE A 118 1.58 14.39 -9.87
N THR A 119 2.54 14.67 -10.76
CA THR A 119 2.40 15.67 -11.82
C THR A 119 2.07 15.07 -13.20
N VAL A 120 2.11 13.74 -13.32
CA VAL A 120 1.80 13.05 -14.58
C VAL A 120 0.36 12.56 -14.62
N SER A 121 -0.25 12.62 -15.80
CA SER A 121 -1.64 12.18 -16.04
C SER A 121 -1.86 11.83 -17.52
N PRO A 122 -2.91 11.07 -17.85
CA PRO A 122 -3.84 10.36 -16.97
C PRO A 122 -3.19 9.10 -16.36
N MET A 123 -3.65 8.70 -15.16
CA MET A 123 -3.24 7.45 -14.53
C MET A 123 -4.12 6.29 -14.97
N LEU A 124 -3.52 5.10 -15.10
CA LEU A 124 -4.28 3.87 -15.28
C LEU A 124 -5.24 3.67 -14.07
N PRO A 125 -6.53 3.35 -14.28
CA PRO A 125 -7.52 3.35 -13.20
C PRO A 125 -7.12 2.60 -11.94
N ALA A 126 -6.63 1.36 -12.05
CA ALA A 126 -6.20 0.58 -10.90
C ALA A 126 -5.00 1.18 -10.13
N ASN A 127 -4.22 2.07 -10.76
CA ASN A 127 -3.05 2.69 -10.15
C ASN A 127 -3.38 4.04 -9.49
N GLY A 128 -4.45 4.72 -9.96
CA GLY A 128 -4.88 6.01 -9.40
C GLY A 128 -5.19 5.95 -7.90
N GLU A 129 -5.87 4.89 -7.46
CA GLU A 129 -6.20 4.66 -6.05
C GLU A 129 -4.96 4.48 -5.15
N LEU A 130 -3.85 4.00 -5.72
CA LEU A 130 -2.61 3.78 -4.96
C LEU A 130 -1.88 5.08 -4.62
N LEU A 131 -2.08 6.15 -5.40
CA LEU A 131 -1.36 7.40 -5.20
C LEU A 131 -1.63 7.99 -3.81
N GLN A 132 -2.87 7.88 -3.32
CA GLN A 132 -3.22 8.29 -1.97
C GLN A 132 -2.53 7.40 -0.92
N SER A 133 -2.51 6.08 -1.13
CA SER A 133 -1.83 5.12 -0.25
C SER A 133 -0.32 5.36 -0.17
N LEU A 134 0.31 5.80 -1.26
CA LEU A 134 1.74 6.17 -1.30
C LEU A 134 2.04 7.45 -0.51
N SER A 135 1.06 8.32 -0.32
CA SER A 135 1.21 9.55 0.47
C SER A 135 1.24 9.30 1.98
N VAL A 136 0.83 8.12 2.42
CA VAL A 136 0.89 7.70 3.84
C VAL A 136 2.36 7.54 4.26
N PRO A 137 2.84 8.21 5.34
CA PRO A 137 4.21 8.07 5.81
C PRO A 137 4.54 6.63 6.22
N ARG A 138 5.74 6.18 5.89
CA ARG A 138 6.26 4.86 6.29
C ARG A 138 6.93 4.86 7.66
N VAL A 139 7.26 6.05 8.16
CA VAL A 139 7.77 6.27 9.51
C VAL A 139 6.73 7.07 10.27
N LEU A 140 6.14 6.43 11.26
CA LEU A 140 5.10 6.99 12.10
C LEU A 140 5.50 6.90 13.56
N SER A 141 5.10 7.89 14.34
CA SER A 141 5.25 7.95 15.79
C SER A 141 3.95 8.40 16.44
N GLY A 142 3.85 8.26 17.75
CA GLY A 142 2.64 8.63 18.50
C GLY A 142 1.96 7.42 19.13
N ARG A 143 0.73 7.61 19.54
CA ARG A 143 -0.09 6.61 20.24
C ARG A 143 -1.49 6.59 19.66
N LEU A 144 -2.16 5.46 19.68
CA LEU A 144 -3.53 5.36 19.15
C LEU A 144 -4.50 6.29 19.90
N LYS A 145 -4.31 6.49 21.21
CA LYS A 145 -5.15 7.39 22.05
C LYS A 145 -4.98 8.87 21.74
N SER A 146 -3.77 9.32 21.35
CA SER A 146 -3.45 10.75 21.13
C SER A 146 -3.22 11.10 19.66
N GLY A 147 -3.23 10.11 18.77
CA GLY A 147 -2.99 10.26 17.35
C GLY A 147 -1.58 9.88 16.93
N LEU A 148 -1.42 9.72 15.62
CA LEU A 148 -0.16 9.38 14.98
C LEU A 148 0.34 10.57 14.16
N ARG A 149 1.66 10.63 13.98
CA ARG A 149 2.31 11.65 13.16
C ARG A 149 3.47 11.05 12.37
N GLY A 150 3.73 11.61 11.23
CA GLY A 150 4.88 11.30 10.38
C GLY A 150 5.15 12.46 9.44
N PHE A 151 6.03 12.25 8.50
CA PHE A 151 6.33 13.21 7.44
C PHE A 151 6.28 12.51 6.09
N ASN A 152 5.73 13.18 5.11
CA ASN A 152 5.84 12.84 3.70
C ASN A 152 6.44 14.02 2.92
N ARG A 153 6.47 13.95 1.62
CA ARG A 153 7.05 15.01 0.77
C ARG A 153 6.24 16.33 0.78
N MET A 154 5.00 16.31 1.28
CA MET A 154 4.14 17.49 1.44
C MET A 154 4.28 18.16 2.80
N GLY A 155 4.98 17.53 3.75
CA GLY A 155 5.22 18.05 5.09
C GLY A 155 4.75 17.13 6.20
N GLU A 156 4.33 17.72 7.33
CA GLU A 156 3.81 16.97 8.46
C GLU A 156 2.48 16.28 8.10
N TYR A 157 2.39 15.00 8.46
CA TYR A 157 1.21 14.18 8.30
C TYR A 157 0.68 13.79 9.69
N ARG A 158 -0.55 14.20 10.01
CA ARG A 158 -1.15 13.98 11.31
C ARG A 158 -2.42 13.15 11.17
N VAL A 159 -2.53 12.11 11.99
CA VAL A 159 -3.72 11.27 12.11
C VAL A 159 -4.31 11.48 13.50
N VAL A 160 -5.49 12.04 13.57
CA VAL A 160 -6.12 12.51 14.82
C VAL A 160 -7.23 11.54 15.24
N PRO A 161 -7.33 11.13 16.52
CA PRO A 161 -8.45 10.35 16.98
C PRO A 161 -9.79 11.01 16.64
N TYR A 162 -10.73 10.25 16.13
CA TYR A 162 -11.98 10.77 15.57
C TYR A 162 -12.76 11.69 16.51
N HIS A 163 -12.80 11.36 17.81
CA HIS A 163 -13.47 12.17 18.82
C HIS A 163 -12.79 13.50 19.12
N LEU A 164 -11.55 13.73 18.64
CA LEU A 164 -10.78 14.98 18.77
C LEU A 164 -10.64 15.73 17.45
N ALA A 165 -11.02 15.10 16.33
CA ALA A 165 -10.75 15.60 15.01
C ALA A 165 -11.81 16.61 14.54
N ASP A 166 -11.39 17.53 13.64
CA ASP A 166 -12.27 18.13 12.65
C ASP A 166 -12.24 17.24 11.39
N PRO A 167 -13.18 16.30 11.23
CA PRO A 167 -13.08 15.27 10.20
C PRO A 167 -12.96 15.81 8.79
N GLN A 168 -13.53 16.99 8.50
CA GLN A 168 -13.51 17.56 7.15
C GLN A 168 -12.11 17.99 6.69
N HIS A 169 -11.19 18.23 7.64
CA HIS A 169 -9.87 18.79 7.37
C HIS A 169 -8.72 17.88 7.81
N GLU A 170 -8.98 16.70 8.38
CA GLU A 170 -7.95 15.86 8.99
C GLU A 170 -8.01 14.41 8.51
N HIS A 171 -6.89 13.70 8.67
CA HIS A 171 -6.86 12.25 8.63
C HIS A 171 -7.33 11.73 9.98
N VAL A 172 -8.35 10.91 10.01
CA VAL A 172 -8.97 10.49 11.27
C VAL A 172 -8.67 9.03 11.61
N LEU A 173 -8.46 8.77 12.91
CA LEU A 173 -8.27 7.44 13.47
C LEU A 173 -9.52 7.06 14.27
N ILE A 174 -10.20 5.99 13.88
CA ILE A 174 -11.42 5.51 14.52
C ILE A 174 -11.31 4.02 14.86
N GLU A 175 -11.86 3.62 16.00
CA GLU A 175 -11.94 2.21 16.38
C GLU A 175 -13.02 1.49 15.53
N GLU A 176 -12.77 0.24 15.09
CA GLU A 176 -13.76 -0.52 14.30
C GLU A 176 -15.13 -0.64 15.00
N PRO A 177 -15.24 -0.91 16.31
CA PRO A 177 -16.53 -0.95 16.98
C PRO A 177 -17.29 0.37 16.93
N GLU A 178 -16.59 1.51 17.02
CA GLU A 178 -17.18 2.84 16.92
C GLU A 178 -17.67 3.10 15.48
N LEU A 179 -16.84 2.81 14.48
CA LEU A 179 -17.20 2.92 13.06
C LEU A 179 -18.45 2.09 12.75
N ARG A 180 -18.49 0.85 13.23
CA ARG A 180 -19.63 -0.04 13.05
C ARG A 180 -20.91 0.49 13.72
N ALA A 181 -20.79 1.10 14.89
CA ALA A 181 -21.92 1.72 15.59
C ALA A 181 -22.46 2.94 14.82
N GLN A 182 -21.60 3.69 14.14
CA GLN A 182 -22.01 4.82 13.28
C GLN A 182 -22.69 4.38 11.99
N GLY A 183 -22.38 3.17 11.49
CA GLY A 183 -22.96 2.58 10.28
C GLY A 183 -22.54 3.26 8.96
N LYS A 184 -21.60 4.21 8.98
CA LYS A 184 -21.09 4.90 7.80
C LYS A 184 -19.66 5.39 8.03
N MET A 185 -18.87 5.49 6.95
CA MET A 185 -17.55 6.12 6.98
C MET A 185 -17.64 7.61 7.29
N PRO A 186 -16.77 8.15 8.17
CA PRO A 186 -16.62 9.59 8.35
C PRO A 186 -16.23 10.28 7.04
N GLN A 187 -16.69 11.50 6.84
CA GLN A 187 -16.15 12.36 5.78
C GLN A 187 -14.88 13.03 6.29
N ALA A 188 -13.72 12.58 5.80
CA ALA A 188 -12.40 13.00 6.24
C ALA A 188 -11.44 13.04 5.04
N GLN A 189 -10.23 13.59 5.24
CA GLN A 189 -9.17 13.49 4.20
C GLN A 189 -8.74 12.03 3.99
N SER A 190 -8.66 11.25 5.06
CA SER A 190 -8.59 9.79 5.03
C SER A 190 -9.10 9.19 6.34
N VAL A 191 -9.62 7.97 6.26
CA VAL A 191 -10.14 7.22 7.42
C VAL A 191 -9.22 6.05 7.73
N TRP A 192 -8.62 6.09 8.91
CA TRP A 192 -7.77 5.06 9.48
C TRP A 192 -8.57 4.28 10.50
N VAL A 193 -8.69 2.97 10.31
CA VAL A 193 -9.52 2.14 11.20
C VAL A 193 -8.66 1.20 12.01
N VAL A 194 -8.80 1.28 13.34
CA VAL A 194 -8.11 0.38 14.27
C VAL A 194 -8.85 -0.95 14.32
N VAL A 195 -8.11 -2.04 14.09
CA VAL A 195 -8.60 -3.42 14.14
C VAL A 195 -7.70 -4.28 15.03
N GLU A 196 -8.24 -5.33 15.61
CA GLU A 196 -7.52 -6.27 16.50
C GLU A 196 -7.65 -7.73 16.02
N THR A 197 -8.60 -7.99 15.13
CA THR A 197 -8.92 -9.35 14.68
C THR A 197 -9.10 -9.42 13.17
N ALA A 198 -8.92 -10.62 12.62
CA ALA A 198 -9.20 -10.89 11.22
C ALA A 198 -10.69 -10.67 10.84
N GLY A 199 -11.60 -10.76 11.80
CA GLY A 199 -13.02 -10.42 11.59
C GLY A 199 -13.21 -8.94 11.34
N GLN A 200 -12.66 -8.10 12.20
CA GLN A 200 -12.68 -6.64 12.04
C GLN A 200 -11.95 -6.19 10.77
N TRP A 201 -10.77 -6.77 10.46
CA TRP A 201 -10.09 -6.52 9.20
C TRP A 201 -11.00 -6.71 7.97
N ARG A 202 -11.78 -7.78 7.94
CA ARG A 202 -12.70 -8.05 6.82
C ARG A 202 -13.87 -7.06 6.72
N SER A 203 -14.24 -6.40 7.82
CA SER A 203 -15.35 -5.44 7.86
C SER A 203 -14.95 -4.01 7.46
N VAL A 204 -13.64 -3.71 7.32
CA VAL A 204 -13.14 -2.34 7.11
C VAL A 204 -12.47 -2.15 5.73
N GLN A 205 -12.86 -2.95 4.73
CA GLN A 205 -12.22 -2.94 3.41
C GLN A 205 -12.40 -1.64 2.62
N ASP A 206 -13.33 -0.77 3.05
CA ASP A 206 -13.56 0.55 2.46
C ASP A 206 -12.77 1.67 3.17
N ALA A 207 -11.93 1.34 4.18
CA ALA A 207 -11.06 2.31 4.83
C ALA A 207 -9.85 2.66 3.94
N ASP A 208 -9.27 3.85 4.16
CA ASP A 208 -8.05 4.25 3.45
C ASP A 208 -6.81 3.56 4.01
N VAL A 209 -6.77 3.36 5.34
CA VAL A 209 -5.68 2.70 6.07
C VAL A 209 -6.27 1.86 7.20
N ALA A 210 -5.75 0.66 7.39
CA ALA A 210 -6.03 -0.10 8.60
C ALA A 210 -4.84 -0.03 9.57
N VAL A 211 -5.15 0.04 10.86
CA VAL A 211 -4.16 -0.01 11.93
C VAL A 211 -4.42 -1.25 12.77
N TRP A 212 -3.54 -2.23 12.68
CA TRP A 212 -3.69 -3.46 13.48
C TRP A 212 -3.05 -3.27 14.84
N ARG A 213 -3.87 -3.25 15.88
CA ARG A 213 -3.41 -3.19 17.27
C ARG A 213 -2.91 -4.55 17.73
N VAL A 214 -1.68 -4.61 18.24
CA VAL A 214 -1.03 -5.83 18.73
C VAL A 214 -0.70 -5.72 20.21
N GLN A 215 -1.49 -6.40 21.03
CA GLN A 215 -1.33 -6.46 22.49
C GLN A 215 -0.93 -7.85 23.00
N ASN A 216 -0.99 -8.88 22.15
CA ASN A 216 -0.69 -10.26 22.50
C ASN A 216 -0.19 -11.06 21.29
N GLN A 217 0.29 -12.27 21.53
CA GLN A 217 0.83 -13.15 20.50
C GLN A 217 -0.19 -13.51 19.41
N THR A 218 -1.44 -13.73 19.78
CA THR A 218 -2.51 -14.09 18.83
C THR A 218 -2.72 -12.96 17.82
N ALA A 219 -2.79 -11.71 18.29
CA ALA A 219 -2.92 -10.55 17.42
C ALA A 219 -1.67 -10.36 16.54
N ALA A 220 -0.47 -10.60 17.08
CA ALA A 220 0.78 -10.52 16.33
C ALA A 220 0.83 -11.51 15.17
N GLN A 221 0.45 -12.75 15.42
CA GLN A 221 0.39 -13.81 14.41
C GLN A 221 -0.72 -13.57 13.38
N ALA A 222 -1.89 -13.11 13.82
CA ALA A 222 -3.00 -12.81 12.93
C ALA A 222 -2.67 -11.67 11.97
N ALA A 223 -2.01 -10.61 12.45
CA ALA A 223 -1.50 -9.52 11.61
C ALA A 223 -0.50 -10.04 10.55
N LEU A 224 0.46 -10.88 10.96
CA LEU A 224 1.44 -11.48 10.05
C LEU A 224 0.76 -12.34 8.97
N GLN A 225 -0.18 -13.19 9.36
CA GLN A 225 -0.93 -14.03 8.42
C GLN A 225 -1.74 -13.18 7.43
N THR A 226 -2.35 -12.10 7.89
CA THR A 226 -3.12 -11.18 7.03
C THR A 226 -2.21 -10.52 5.99
N LEU A 227 -1.03 -10.03 6.40
CA LEU A 227 -0.04 -9.46 5.49
C LEU A 227 0.42 -10.49 4.44
N GLN A 228 0.72 -11.72 4.84
CA GLN A 228 1.16 -12.81 3.95
C GLN A 228 0.09 -13.22 2.92
N GLN A 229 -1.18 -13.08 3.26
CA GLN A 229 -2.30 -13.33 2.33
C GLN A 229 -2.47 -12.21 1.31
N GLY A 230 -1.88 -11.04 1.57
CA GLY A 230 -2.03 -9.83 0.78
C GLY A 230 -3.14 -8.92 1.30
N VAL A 231 -2.87 -7.63 1.32
CA VAL A 231 -3.76 -6.59 1.86
C VAL A 231 -4.18 -5.63 0.75
N SER A 232 -5.41 -5.13 0.82
CA SER A 232 -6.01 -4.25 -0.19
C SER A 232 -5.73 -2.77 0.04
N MET A 233 -5.29 -2.40 1.26
CA MET A 233 -4.96 -1.05 1.69
C MET A 233 -3.71 -1.07 2.58
N PRO A 234 -3.02 0.06 2.79
CA PRO A 234 -1.90 0.13 3.74
C PRO A 234 -2.28 -0.41 5.11
N LEU A 235 -1.51 -1.37 5.61
CA LEU A 235 -1.67 -1.94 6.94
C LEU A 235 -0.53 -1.46 7.83
N VAL A 236 -0.87 -0.61 8.80
CA VAL A 236 0.03 -0.15 9.86
C VAL A 236 -0.12 -1.08 11.06
N ILE A 237 0.99 -1.47 11.66
CA ILE A 237 0.99 -2.28 12.90
C ILE A 237 1.29 -1.37 14.08
N ALA A 238 0.37 -1.27 15.02
CA ALA A 238 0.56 -0.57 16.30
C ALA A 238 0.72 -1.62 17.41
N ALA A 239 1.94 -1.76 17.94
CA ALA A 239 2.29 -2.86 18.84
C ALA A 239 2.92 -2.37 20.14
N LEU A 240 2.66 -3.09 21.24
CA LEU A 240 3.41 -2.92 22.47
C LEU A 240 4.91 -3.21 22.23
N PRO A 241 5.83 -2.55 22.99
CA PRO A 241 7.27 -2.63 22.74
C PRO A 241 7.83 -4.04 22.60
N GLY A 242 7.40 -4.97 23.44
CA GLY A 242 7.86 -6.36 23.40
C GLY A 242 7.47 -7.10 22.10
N TRP A 243 6.26 -6.87 21.62
CA TRP A 243 5.78 -7.48 20.37
C TRP A 243 6.40 -6.81 19.15
N ALA A 244 6.59 -5.49 19.19
CA ALA A 244 7.32 -4.78 18.14
C ALA A 244 8.75 -5.33 18.01
N ALA A 245 9.50 -5.44 19.12
CA ALA A 245 10.85 -5.98 19.11
C ALA A 245 10.92 -7.41 18.54
N GLN A 246 9.91 -8.25 18.79
CA GLN A 246 9.89 -9.64 18.35
C GLN A 246 9.46 -9.82 16.88
N TYR A 247 8.51 -9.03 16.39
CA TYR A 247 7.82 -9.28 15.11
C TYR A 247 8.06 -8.22 14.03
N GLN A 248 8.64 -7.05 14.35
CA GLN A 248 8.75 -5.93 13.40
C GLN A 248 9.37 -6.35 12.07
N ALA A 249 10.51 -7.06 12.09
CA ALA A 249 11.18 -7.50 10.87
C ALA A 249 10.30 -8.42 10.03
N GLN A 250 9.52 -9.31 10.65
CA GLN A 250 8.64 -10.24 9.96
C GLN A 250 7.44 -9.49 9.34
N TRP A 251 6.84 -8.54 10.06
CA TRP A 251 5.75 -7.72 9.53
C TRP A 251 6.22 -6.85 8.36
N GLN A 252 7.39 -6.22 8.48
CA GLN A 252 7.96 -5.40 7.41
C GLN A 252 8.25 -6.25 6.16
N ALA A 253 8.87 -7.41 6.31
CA ALA A 253 9.12 -8.34 5.21
C ALA A 253 7.84 -8.88 4.57
N ALA A 254 6.75 -8.99 5.34
CA ALA A 254 5.44 -9.40 4.85
C ALA A 254 4.62 -8.26 4.23
N GLY A 255 5.14 -7.01 4.24
CA GLY A 255 4.52 -5.86 3.59
C GLY A 255 3.76 -4.89 4.49
N ALA A 256 3.99 -4.91 5.81
CA ALA A 256 3.46 -3.86 6.68
C ALA A 256 3.89 -2.48 6.17
N HIS A 257 2.94 -1.55 6.10
CA HIS A 257 3.22 -0.20 5.62
C HIS A 257 4.12 0.56 6.56
N ALA A 258 3.82 0.48 7.84
CA ALA A 258 4.61 1.02 8.95
C ALA A 258 4.42 0.17 10.21
N VAL A 259 5.35 0.28 11.15
CA VAL A 259 5.22 -0.28 12.49
C VAL A 259 5.40 0.85 13.49
N VAL A 260 4.43 1.01 14.39
CA VAL A 260 4.42 2.01 15.47
C VAL A 260 4.54 1.28 16.80
N VAL A 261 5.43 1.76 17.65
CA VAL A 261 5.49 1.30 19.06
C VAL A 261 4.46 2.10 19.84
N ASP A 262 3.36 1.44 20.21
CA ASP A 262 2.29 2.02 21.03
C ASP A 262 2.52 1.60 22.51
N ASP A 263 3.24 2.43 23.22
CA ASP A 263 3.64 2.21 24.61
C ASP A 263 2.60 2.73 25.63
N ALA A 264 1.35 2.83 25.22
CA ALA A 264 0.28 3.24 26.11
C ALA A 264 0.22 2.29 27.31
N VAL A 265 1.03 2.56 28.31
CA VAL A 265 0.87 2.02 29.67
C VAL A 265 -0.48 2.53 30.13
N GLU A 266 -1.42 1.65 30.42
CA GLU A 266 -2.58 2.00 31.20
C GLU A 266 -2.06 2.60 32.51
N ALA A 267 -2.27 3.91 32.70
CA ALA A 267 -2.14 4.48 34.02
C ALA A 267 -3.21 3.79 34.88
N VAL A 268 -2.76 2.90 35.77
CA VAL A 268 -3.54 2.28 36.83
C VAL A 268 -4.11 3.36 37.73
#